data_fd328884ec7df104ad19100300ac4b46
#
_entry.id   fd328884ec7df104ad19100300ac4b46
#
_cell.length_a   1.000
_cell.length_b   1.000
_cell.length_c   1.000
_cell.angle_alpha   90.00
_cell.angle_beta   90.00
_cell.angle_gamma   90.00
#
_symmetry.space_group_name_H-M   'P 1'
#
loop_
_entity.id
_entity.type
_entity.pdbx_description
1 polymer ?
#
loop_
_entity_poly.entity_id
_entity_poly.type
_entity_poly.pdbx_seq_one_letter_code
_entity_poly.pdbx_strand_id
1 'polypeptide(L)'
;LHQKTVEELGIDSIDLVVNNLYPFEKVLKKEGVSEEEQVENIDIGGPSMIRAAAKNFRDVLVVTDAEDYEEVLLRLREGRNDLSYREQMAAKAFRYTAYYDALISEYFNNRLSVSNPEYLSMSYRLGTSLRYGENPHQNAAFYEKVYEENPAEWKQLHGKELSYNNYTDMYNAVRFVKEFSEPAVVGTKHNNPAGIGIGETIDEAFDKAYACDAISLFGGIFALNRPVTKHIAEVLHSFFMEIVIAPEYEEEALSILEEKKNLRVIVMPNLSSFSLPKKTVKEVLGGILVQDYDNANLSEEMEVVSARKPTEEEMRDLLFGFKAVKMVASNG
;
A
#
# COMPACT_ATOMS: atom_id res chain seq x y z
N LEU A 1 -29.32 -36.69 -19.09
CA LEU A 1 -29.08 -37.81 -18.16
C LEU A 1 -29.26 -37.37 -16.72
N HIS A 2 -28.61 -36.28 -16.27
CA HIS A 2 -28.64 -35.82 -14.88
C HIS A 2 -30.02 -35.31 -14.42
N GLN A 3 -30.81 -34.64 -15.25
CA GLN A 3 -32.16 -34.18 -14.92
C GLN A 3 -33.10 -35.32 -14.56
N LYS A 4 -33.11 -36.42 -15.35
CA LYS A 4 -33.88 -37.62 -15.02
C LYS A 4 -33.52 -38.22 -13.68
N THR A 5 -32.22 -38.28 -13.37
CA THR A 5 -31.76 -38.83 -12.09
C THR A 5 -32.18 -37.95 -10.91
N VAL A 6 -32.15 -36.63 -11.07
CA VAL A 6 -32.59 -35.65 -10.07
C VAL A 6 -34.12 -35.82 -9.79
N GLU A 7 -34.91 -35.90 -10.87
CA GLU A 7 -36.36 -36.15 -10.78
C GLU A 7 -36.68 -37.50 -10.15
N GLU A 8 -35.99 -38.58 -10.56
CA GLU A 8 -36.19 -39.94 -10.01
C GLU A 8 -35.80 -40.03 -8.55
N LEU A 9 -34.83 -39.25 -8.07
CA LEU A 9 -34.37 -39.23 -6.69
C LEU A 9 -35.10 -38.19 -5.82
N GLY A 10 -35.97 -37.36 -6.40
CA GLY A 10 -36.69 -36.30 -5.70
C GLY A 10 -35.77 -35.24 -5.08
N ILE A 11 -34.67 -34.91 -5.78
CA ILE A 11 -33.70 -33.88 -5.34
C ILE A 11 -34.18 -32.51 -5.82
N ASP A 12 -34.35 -31.57 -4.88
CA ASP A 12 -34.71 -30.19 -5.22
C ASP A 12 -33.54 -29.45 -5.85
N SER A 13 -33.87 -28.50 -6.73
CA SER A 13 -32.87 -27.60 -7.36
C SER A 13 -32.36 -26.59 -6.33
N ILE A 14 -31.10 -26.20 -6.45
CA ILE A 14 -30.52 -25.12 -5.68
C ILE A 14 -30.47 -23.88 -6.57
N ASP A 15 -31.23 -22.84 -6.21
CA ASP A 15 -31.37 -21.60 -6.96
C ASP A 15 -30.48 -20.48 -6.41
N LEU A 16 -30.08 -20.59 -5.15
CA LEU A 16 -29.29 -19.60 -4.43
C LEU A 16 -28.24 -20.28 -3.54
N VAL A 17 -27.01 -19.81 -3.63
CA VAL A 17 -25.91 -20.17 -2.72
C VAL A 17 -25.39 -18.92 -2.05
N VAL A 18 -25.45 -18.86 -0.74
CA VAL A 18 -24.88 -17.80 0.11
C VAL A 18 -23.77 -18.42 0.93
N ASN A 19 -22.54 -17.99 0.69
CA ASN A 19 -21.38 -18.58 1.36
C ASN A 19 -20.26 -17.55 1.55
N ASN A 20 -19.83 -17.34 2.79
CA ASN A 20 -18.67 -16.55 3.17
C ASN A 20 -17.53 -17.49 3.57
N LEU A 21 -16.33 -17.26 3.07
CA LEU A 21 -15.15 -18.04 3.42
C LEU A 21 -14.69 -17.76 4.85
N TYR A 22 -13.95 -18.69 5.43
CA TYR A 22 -13.27 -18.48 6.69
C TYR A 22 -12.38 -17.24 6.63
N PRO A 23 -12.30 -16.44 7.72
CA PRO A 23 -11.64 -15.14 7.71
C PRO A 23 -10.11 -15.25 7.80
N PHE A 24 -9.48 -16.01 6.91
CA PHE A 24 -8.04 -16.28 6.89
C PHE A 24 -7.20 -15.01 6.98
N GLU A 25 -7.59 -13.96 6.24
CA GLU A 25 -6.94 -12.64 6.32
C GLU A 25 -6.92 -12.07 7.74
N LYS A 26 -8.05 -12.17 8.46
CA LYS A 26 -8.13 -11.64 9.84
C LYS A 26 -7.25 -12.44 10.78
N VAL A 27 -7.14 -13.74 10.55
CA VAL A 27 -6.29 -14.63 11.36
C VAL A 27 -4.82 -14.31 11.11
N LEU A 28 -4.40 -14.05 9.88
CA LEU A 28 -3.03 -13.66 9.57
C LEU A 28 -2.61 -12.33 10.22
N LYS A 29 -3.56 -11.39 10.37
CA LYS A 29 -3.31 -10.06 10.99
C LYS A 29 -3.34 -10.07 12.51
N LYS A 30 -3.77 -11.18 13.13
CA LYS A 30 -3.91 -11.29 14.58
C LYS A 30 -2.58 -11.71 15.20
N GLU A 31 -2.08 -10.93 16.13
CA GLU A 31 -0.83 -11.26 16.86
C GLU A 31 -0.97 -12.53 17.69
N GLY A 32 0.10 -13.31 17.79
CA GLY A 32 0.20 -14.48 18.65
C GLY A 32 -0.60 -15.71 18.20
N VAL A 33 -1.11 -15.72 16.99
CA VAL A 33 -1.82 -16.88 16.42
C VAL A 33 -0.81 -17.97 16.05
N SER A 34 -1.08 -19.22 16.46
CA SER A 34 -0.24 -20.34 16.09
C SER A 34 -0.39 -20.68 14.60
N GLU A 35 0.64 -21.34 14.07
CA GLU A 35 0.61 -21.88 12.72
C GLU A 35 -0.57 -22.82 12.48
N GLU A 36 -0.82 -23.70 13.45
CA GLU A 36 -1.92 -24.65 13.40
C GLU A 36 -3.27 -23.92 13.27
N GLU A 37 -3.48 -22.84 14.06
CA GLU A 37 -4.69 -22.03 13.97
C GLU A 37 -4.79 -21.31 12.62
N GLN A 38 -3.67 -20.84 12.05
CA GLN A 38 -3.66 -20.23 10.73
C GLN A 38 -4.05 -21.23 9.64
N VAL A 39 -3.45 -22.42 9.65
CA VAL A 39 -3.76 -23.47 8.67
C VAL A 39 -5.18 -23.98 8.80
N GLU A 40 -5.71 -24.16 10.03
CA GLU A 40 -7.09 -24.61 10.28
C GLU A 40 -8.12 -23.60 9.75
N ASN A 41 -7.75 -22.32 9.63
CA ASN A 41 -8.61 -21.29 9.03
C ASN A 41 -8.52 -21.20 7.50
N ILE A 42 -7.87 -22.15 6.83
CA ILE A 42 -7.94 -22.29 5.37
C ILE A 42 -9.21 -23.06 5.00
N ASP A 43 -10.17 -22.37 4.40
CA ASP A 43 -11.43 -22.95 3.97
C ASP A 43 -11.25 -23.79 2.70
N ILE A 44 -11.64 -25.06 2.78
CA ILE A 44 -11.57 -25.99 1.63
C ILE A 44 -12.93 -26.13 0.95
N GLY A 45 -13.98 -26.32 1.71
CA GLY A 45 -15.33 -26.57 1.21
C GLY A 45 -15.99 -25.33 0.60
N GLY A 46 -15.82 -24.17 1.27
CA GLY A 46 -16.40 -22.91 0.85
C GLY A 46 -16.02 -22.49 -0.57
N PRO A 47 -14.72 -22.42 -0.92
CA PRO A 47 -14.29 -22.12 -2.29
C PRO A 47 -14.87 -23.08 -3.32
N SER A 48 -14.97 -24.38 -3.01
CA SER A 48 -15.53 -25.38 -3.91
C SER A 48 -17.01 -25.12 -4.19
N MET A 49 -17.81 -24.83 -3.15
CA MET A 49 -19.24 -24.52 -3.27
C MET A 49 -19.46 -23.20 -4.05
N ILE A 50 -18.71 -22.15 -3.73
CA ILE A 50 -18.77 -20.85 -4.41
C ILE A 50 -18.47 -21.03 -5.89
N ARG A 51 -17.39 -21.73 -6.25
CA ARG A 51 -16.98 -21.94 -7.63
C ARG A 51 -17.99 -22.78 -8.41
N ALA A 52 -18.59 -23.81 -7.78
CA ALA A 52 -19.63 -24.61 -8.40
C ALA A 52 -20.87 -23.78 -8.73
N ALA A 53 -21.37 -22.98 -7.77
CA ALA A 53 -22.49 -22.07 -7.97
C ALA A 53 -22.20 -20.99 -9.02
N ALA A 54 -21.04 -20.31 -8.92
CA ALA A 54 -20.62 -19.30 -9.87
C ALA A 54 -20.49 -19.83 -11.32
N LYS A 55 -19.97 -21.04 -11.50
CA LYS A 55 -19.91 -21.69 -12.80
C LYS A 55 -21.30 -21.94 -13.41
N ASN A 56 -22.30 -22.17 -12.56
CA ASN A 56 -23.69 -22.40 -12.97
C ASN A 56 -24.58 -21.14 -12.88
N PHE A 57 -24.01 -19.96 -13.08
CA PHE A 57 -24.70 -18.67 -12.95
C PHE A 57 -25.94 -18.51 -13.85
N ARG A 58 -26.11 -19.34 -14.86
CA ARG A 58 -27.32 -19.34 -15.70
C ARG A 58 -28.55 -19.66 -14.88
N ASP A 59 -28.42 -20.54 -13.89
CA ASP A 59 -29.53 -21.05 -13.09
C ASP A 59 -29.40 -20.70 -11.60
N VAL A 60 -28.18 -20.46 -11.10
CA VAL A 60 -27.88 -20.26 -9.70
C VAL A 60 -27.37 -18.85 -9.42
N LEU A 61 -27.95 -18.18 -8.43
CA LEU A 61 -27.41 -16.94 -7.86
C LEU A 61 -26.38 -17.30 -6.77
N VAL A 62 -25.17 -16.77 -6.86
CA VAL A 62 -24.14 -16.92 -5.82
C VAL A 62 -23.89 -15.60 -5.11
N VAL A 63 -23.86 -15.62 -3.78
CA VAL A 63 -23.60 -14.44 -2.94
C VAL A 63 -22.46 -14.78 -1.98
N THR A 64 -21.40 -13.95 -2.01
CA THR A 64 -20.17 -14.18 -1.24
C THR A 64 -19.86 -13.08 -0.24
N ASP A 65 -20.69 -12.03 -0.19
CA ASP A 65 -20.47 -10.85 0.62
C ASP A 65 -21.76 -10.41 1.30
N ALA A 66 -21.70 -10.16 2.60
CA ALA A 66 -22.85 -9.70 3.36
C ALA A 66 -23.35 -8.31 2.93
N GLU A 67 -22.47 -7.48 2.36
CA GLU A 67 -22.83 -6.16 1.84
C GLU A 67 -23.81 -6.23 0.65
N ASP A 68 -23.88 -7.38 -0.04
CA ASP A 68 -24.79 -7.59 -1.16
C ASP A 68 -26.22 -8.01 -0.71
N TYR A 69 -26.43 -8.40 0.56
CA TYR A 69 -27.67 -9.04 1.00
C TYR A 69 -28.92 -8.18 0.77
N GLU A 70 -28.85 -6.90 1.04
CA GLU A 70 -29.99 -6.00 0.87
C GLU A 70 -30.40 -5.89 -0.61
N GLU A 71 -29.44 -5.68 -1.51
CA GLU A 71 -29.72 -5.61 -2.95
C GLU A 71 -30.20 -6.96 -3.50
N VAL A 72 -29.62 -8.08 -3.05
CA VAL A 72 -30.07 -9.44 -3.41
C VAL A 72 -31.53 -9.64 -3.01
N LEU A 73 -31.87 -9.32 -1.75
CA LEU A 73 -33.25 -9.46 -1.26
C LEU A 73 -34.23 -8.59 -2.02
N LEU A 74 -33.87 -7.35 -2.32
CA LEU A 74 -34.68 -6.45 -3.12
C LEU A 74 -34.93 -7.02 -4.51
N ARG A 75 -33.90 -7.48 -5.20
CA ARG A 75 -34.00 -8.05 -6.55
C ARG A 75 -34.82 -9.33 -6.58
N LEU A 76 -34.65 -10.19 -5.59
CA LEU A 76 -35.47 -11.42 -5.48
C LEU A 76 -36.97 -11.10 -5.29
N ARG A 77 -37.30 -10.13 -4.42
CA ARG A 77 -38.69 -9.69 -4.17
C ARG A 77 -39.34 -9.07 -5.40
N GLU A 78 -38.57 -8.34 -6.20
CA GLU A 78 -39.05 -7.65 -7.40
C GLU A 78 -38.97 -8.52 -8.68
N GLY A 79 -38.49 -9.75 -8.57
CA GLY A 79 -38.31 -10.65 -9.71
C GLY A 79 -37.20 -10.19 -10.69
N ARG A 80 -36.26 -9.39 -10.23
CA ARG A 80 -35.14 -8.84 -11.03
C ARG A 80 -33.83 -9.65 -10.91
N ASN A 81 -33.92 -10.90 -10.50
CA ASN A 81 -32.80 -11.83 -10.53
C ASN A 81 -32.57 -12.35 -11.95
N ASP A 82 -32.19 -11.45 -12.86
CA ASP A 82 -31.94 -11.78 -14.26
C ASP A 82 -30.54 -12.37 -14.50
N LEU A 83 -30.31 -12.86 -15.71
CA LEU A 83 -29.02 -13.48 -16.08
C LEU A 83 -27.85 -12.53 -15.94
N SER A 84 -28.01 -11.26 -16.31
CA SER A 84 -26.93 -10.25 -16.22
C SER A 84 -26.49 -10.04 -14.77
N TYR A 85 -27.44 -9.98 -13.85
CA TYR A 85 -27.14 -9.86 -12.42
C TYR A 85 -26.41 -11.10 -11.88
N ARG A 86 -26.90 -12.30 -12.20
CA ARG A 86 -26.23 -13.54 -11.79
C ARG A 86 -24.82 -13.66 -12.34
N GLU A 87 -24.58 -13.21 -13.58
CA GLU A 87 -23.26 -13.17 -14.19
C GLU A 87 -22.31 -12.19 -13.44
N GLN A 88 -22.80 -11.02 -13.04
CA GLN A 88 -22.03 -10.05 -12.22
C GLN A 88 -21.65 -10.66 -10.86
N MET A 89 -22.60 -11.33 -10.20
CA MET A 89 -22.35 -12.00 -8.93
C MET A 89 -21.39 -13.18 -9.07
N ALA A 90 -21.47 -13.95 -10.15
CA ALA A 90 -20.51 -15.01 -10.45
C ALA A 90 -19.10 -14.45 -10.70
N ALA A 91 -18.97 -13.33 -11.42
CA ALA A 91 -17.69 -12.66 -11.60
C ALA A 91 -17.11 -12.14 -10.26
N LYS A 92 -17.96 -11.60 -9.37
CA LYS A 92 -17.55 -11.22 -8.00
C LYS A 92 -17.04 -12.43 -7.23
N ALA A 93 -17.77 -13.55 -7.29
CA ALA A 93 -17.41 -14.79 -6.62
C ALA A 93 -16.05 -15.36 -7.09
N PHE A 94 -15.79 -15.38 -8.40
CA PHE A 94 -14.49 -15.82 -8.92
C PHE A 94 -13.34 -14.87 -8.53
N ARG A 95 -13.55 -13.55 -8.53
CA ARG A 95 -12.54 -12.62 -7.99
C ARG A 95 -12.24 -12.88 -6.53
N TYR A 96 -13.27 -13.17 -5.73
CA TYR A 96 -13.13 -13.45 -4.31
C TYR A 96 -12.33 -14.74 -4.05
N THR A 97 -12.65 -15.83 -4.75
CA THR A 97 -11.89 -17.09 -4.58
C THR A 97 -10.47 -16.97 -5.10
N ALA A 98 -10.23 -16.26 -6.23
CA ALA A 98 -8.88 -16.02 -6.74
C ALA A 98 -8.04 -15.19 -5.75
N TYR A 99 -8.62 -14.15 -5.16
CA TYR A 99 -8.01 -13.36 -4.11
C TYR A 99 -7.67 -14.21 -2.88
N TYR A 100 -8.59 -15.06 -2.44
CA TYR A 100 -8.42 -15.95 -1.29
C TYR A 100 -7.25 -16.92 -1.50
N ASP A 101 -7.19 -17.58 -2.64
CA ASP A 101 -6.10 -18.50 -2.99
C ASP A 101 -4.77 -17.76 -3.17
N ALA A 102 -4.77 -16.53 -3.71
CA ALA A 102 -3.57 -15.70 -3.81
C ALA A 102 -3.01 -15.37 -2.42
N LEU A 103 -3.84 -15.02 -1.47
CA LEU A 103 -3.43 -14.74 -0.09
C LEU A 103 -2.82 -15.96 0.59
N ILE A 104 -3.41 -17.15 0.40
CA ILE A 104 -2.87 -18.41 0.93
C ILE A 104 -1.51 -18.72 0.27
N SER A 105 -1.40 -18.53 -1.04
CA SER A 105 -0.13 -18.71 -1.77
C SER A 105 0.95 -17.77 -1.27
N GLU A 106 0.65 -16.49 -1.04
CA GLU A 106 1.59 -15.53 -0.46
C GLU A 106 2.03 -15.92 0.95
N TYR A 107 1.09 -16.39 1.79
CA TYR A 107 1.39 -16.89 3.13
C TYR A 107 2.44 -18.03 3.09
N PHE A 108 2.23 -19.05 2.27
CA PHE A 108 3.17 -20.16 2.16
C PHE A 108 4.50 -19.76 1.52
N ASN A 109 4.49 -18.91 0.49
CA ASN A 109 5.71 -18.41 -0.13
C ASN A 109 6.58 -17.62 0.87
N ASN A 110 5.98 -16.75 1.68
CA ASN A 110 6.69 -16.01 2.72
C ASN A 110 7.28 -16.94 3.78
N ARG A 111 6.47 -17.88 4.25
CA ARG A 111 6.87 -18.85 5.26
C ARG A 111 8.03 -19.76 4.82
N LEU A 112 8.01 -20.21 3.58
CA LEU A 112 9.01 -21.10 2.98
C LEU A 112 10.16 -20.31 2.34
N SER A 113 10.16 -18.99 2.41
CA SER A 113 11.15 -18.11 1.77
C SER A 113 11.32 -18.38 0.27
N VAL A 114 10.21 -18.66 -0.43
CA VAL A 114 10.23 -18.90 -1.88
C VAL A 114 10.38 -17.56 -2.60
N SER A 115 11.53 -17.34 -3.22
CA SER A 115 11.83 -16.09 -3.91
C SER A 115 11.20 -15.97 -5.28
N ASN A 116 11.19 -17.05 -6.07
CA ASN A 116 10.70 -17.04 -7.45
C ASN A 116 9.78 -18.25 -7.67
N PRO A 117 8.50 -18.19 -7.27
CA PRO A 117 7.55 -19.28 -7.46
C PRO A 117 7.26 -19.49 -8.95
N GLU A 118 6.91 -20.72 -9.33
CA GLU A 118 6.52 -21.07 -10.69
C GLU A 118 5.30 -20.26 -11.18
N TYR A 119 4.36 -20.03 -10.30
CA TYR A 119 3.17 -19.18 -10.54
C TYR A 119 3.18 -18.03 -9.53
N LEU A 120 3.29 -16.81 -10.03
CA LEU A 120 3.25 -15.61 -9.19
C LEU A 120 1.82 -15.13 -9.04
N SER A 121 1.35 -15.10 -7.81
CA SER A 121 0.08 -14.46 -7.42
C SER A 121 0.35 -13.35 -6.41
N MET A 122 -0.48 -12.32 -6.43
CA MET A 122 -0.42 -11.18 -5.52
C MET A 122 -1.83 -10.82 -5.07
N SER A 123 -2.02 -10.60 -3.76
CA SER A 123 -3.31 -10.26 -3.19
C SER A 123 -3.40 -8.78 -2.84
N TYR A 124 -4.30 -8.09 -3.54
CA TYR A 124 -4.62 -6.69 -3.29
C TYR A 124 -6.13 -6.50 -3.18
N ARG A 125 -6.54 -5.57 -2.33
CA ARG A 125 -7.93 -5.14 -2.19
C ARG A 125 -8.07 -3.70 -2.65
N LEU A 126 -9.19 -3.37 -3.29
CA LEU A 126 -9.51 -1.99 -3.63
C LEU A 126 -9.64 -1.15 -2.35
N GLY A 127 -8.73 -0.20 -2.18
CA GLY A 127 -8.77 0.78 -1.09
C GLY A 127 -9.65 1.97 -1.47
N THR A 128 -9.32 2.64 -2.57
CA THR A 128 -10.12 3.77 -3.06
C THR A 128 -10.00 3.96 -4.57
N SER A 129 -11.10 4.41 -5.18
CA SER A 129 -11.08 4.89 -6.56
C SER A 129 -10.53 6.31 -6.59
N LEU A 130 -9.57 6.57 -7.48
CA LEU A 130 -8.96 7.88 -7.64
C LEU A 130 -9.70 8.68 -8.72
N ARG A 131 -9.67 10.00 -8.59
CA ARG A 131 -10.34 10.88 -9.55
C ARG A 131 -9.82 10.69 -10.98
N TYR A 132 -8.54 10.46 -11.15
CA TYR A 132 -7.85 10.11 -12.40
C TYR A 132 -6.44 9.58 -12.09
N GLY A 133 -5.75 9.04 -13.10
CA GLY A 133 -4.39 8.54 -12.99
C GLY A 133 -3.34 9.65 -13.09
N GLU A 134 -2.23 9.36 -13.75
CA GLU A 134 -1.18 10.36 -14.01
C GLU A 134 -1.73 11.53 -14.86
N ASN A 135 -2.65 11.22 -15.78
CA ASN A 135 -3.31 12.19 -16.64
C ASN A 135 -4.83 12.16 -16.46
N PRO A 136 -5.55 13.28 -16.69
CA PRO A 136 -6.99 13.42 -16.41
C PRO A 136 -7.92 12.44 -17.14
N HIS A 137 -7.49 11.86 -18.23
CA HIS A 137 -8.29 10.91 -19.02
C HIS A 137 -8.12 9.45 -18.58
N GLN A 138 -7.23 9.17 -17.63
CA GLN A 138 -6.93 7.83 -17.16
C GLN A 138 -7.75 7.48 -15.91
N ASN A 139 -8.47 6.36 -15.94
CA ASN A 139 -9.06 5.82 -14.73
C ASN A 139 -7.97 5.25 -13.82
N ALA A 140 -8.10 5.45 -12.54
CA ALA A 140 -7.14 4.95 -11.56
C ALA A 140 -7.82 4.54 -10.25
N ALA A 141 -7.14 3.68 -9.52
CA ALA A 141 -7.53 3.26 -8.18
C ALA A 141 -6.28 2.92 -7.37
N PHE A 142 -6.38 3.09 -6.07
CA PHE A 142 -5.40 2.60 -5.12
C PHE A 142 -5.86 1.25 -4.57
N TYR A 143 -5.00 0.25 -4.69
CA TYR A 143 -5.21 -1.08 -4.13
C TYR A 143 -4.25 -1.30 -2.97
N GLU A 144 -4.79 -1.69 -1.85
CA GLU A 144 -4.04 -1.98 -0.64
C GLU A 144 -3.54 -3.42 -0.65
N LYS A 145 -2.31 -3.63 -0.26
CA LYS A 145 -1.78 -4.96 0.00
C LYS A 145 -2.42 -5.51 1.26
N VAL A 146 -2.87 -6.75 1.19
CA VAL A 146 -3.71 -7.30 2.25
C VAL A 146 -2.92 -7.85 3.41
N TYR A 147 -1.75 -8.43 3.12
CA TYR A 147 -0.86 -9.01 4.12
C TYR A 147 0.57 -8.49 3.93
N GLU A 148 1.05 -7.79 4.93
CA GLU A 148 2.44 -7.37 5.09
C GLU A 148 2.84 -7.54 6.56
N GLU A 149 4.10 -7.98 6.76
CA GLU A 149 4.72 -7.91 8.08
C GLU A 149 5.02 -6.43 8.38
N ASN A 150 4.48 -5.92 9.49
CA ASN A 150 4.67 -4.52 9.91
C ASN A 150 4.37 -3.50 8.79
N PRO A 151 3.10 -3.41 8.37
CA PRO A 151 2.67 -2.51 7.29
C PRO A 151 2.84 -1.03 7.67
N ALA A 152 2.89 -0.18 6.65
CA ALA A 152 2.84 1.26 6.86
C ALA A 152 1.48 1.68 7.44
N GLU A 153 1.49 2.28 8.63
CA GLU A 153 0.31 2.82 9.29
C GLU A 153 0.25 4.33 9.06
N TRP A 154 -0.65 4.77 8.22
CA TRP A 154 -0.80 6.19 7.92
C TRP A 154 -2.25 6.63 7.86
N LYS A 155 -2.49 7.88 8.16
CA LYS A 155 -3.81 8.50 8.09
C LYS A 155 -3.69 9.94 7.59
N GLN A 156 -4.57 10.32 6.69
CA GLN A 156 -4.75 11.72 6.33
C GLN A 156 -5.58 12.42 7.40
N LEU A 157 -5.02 13.46 8.03
CA LEU A 157 -5.68 14.26 9.05
C LEU A 157 -6.46 15.42 8.44
N HIS A 158 -5.90 16.03 7.38
CA HIS A 158 -6.45 17.24 6.77
C HIS A 158 -6.21 17.28 5.25
N GLY A 159 -6.97 18.14 4.57
CA GLY A 159 -6.75 18.54 3.18
C GLY A 159 -7.59 17.78 2.15
N LYS A 160 -7.26 17.99 0.87
CA LYS A 160 -7.91 17.34 -0.26
C LYS A 160 -7.57 15.85 -0.33
N GLU A 161 -8.43 15.07 -0.99
CA GLU A 161 -8.14 13.68 -1.34
C GLU A 161 -6.79 13.54 -2.06
N LEU A 162 -6.12 12.41 -1.82
CA LEU A 162 -4.87 12.07 -2.49
C LEU A 162 -5.13 11.74 -3.97
N SER A 163 -4.28 12.25 -4.85
CA SER A 163 -4.27 11.90 -6.27
C SER A 163 -3.29 10.75 -6.53
N TYR A 164 -3.34 10.18 -7.72
CA TYR A 164 -2.37 9.17 -8.17
C TYR A 164 -0.92 9.63 -7.98
N ASN A 165 -0.59 10.85 -8.42
CA ASN A 165 0.75 11.41 -8.27
C ASN A 165 1.11 11.65 -6.80
N ASN A 166 0.13 12.03 -5.95
CA ASN A 166 0.39 12.19 -4.52
C ASN A 166 0.80 10.86 -3.85
N TYR A 167 0.17 9.73 -4.19
CA TYR A 167 0.59 8.43 -3.66
C TYR A 167 2.03 8.09 -4.05
N THR A 168 2.41 8.35 -5.30
CA THR A 168 3.76 8.07 -5.80
C THR A 168 4.82 8.96 -5.13
N ASP A 169 4.56 10.28 -5.08
CA ASP A 169 5.47 11.23 -4.46
C ASP A 169 5.58 11.00 -2.94
N MET A 170 4.46 10.70 -2.26
CA MET A 170 4.43 10.36 -0.83
C MET A 170 5.27 9.12 -0.54
N TYR A 171 5.11 8.05 -1.32
CA TYR A 171 5.89 6.84 -1.18
C TYR A 171 7.40 7.10 -1.29
N ASN A 172 7.81 7.90 -2.29
CA ASN A 172 9.22 8.24 -2.46
C ASN A 172 9.75 9.13 -1.32
N ALA A 173 9.00 10.15 -0.89
CA ALA A 173 9.41 11.01 0.22
C ALA A 173 9.62 10.21 1.52
N VAL A 174 8.71 9.27 1.82
CA VAL A 174 8.81 8.38 2.99
C VAL A 174 10.03 7.46 2.88
N ARG A 175 10.28 6.88 1.70
CA ARG A 175 11.46 6.04 1.47
C ARG A 175 12.76 6.80 1.71
N PHE A 176 12.86 8.03 1.20
CA PHE A 176 14.05 8.86 1.40
C PHE A 176 14.30 9.16 2.88
N VAL A 177 13.28 9.63 3.60
CA VAL A 177 13.48 10.04 4.99
C VAL A 177 13.77 8.84 5.92
N LYS A 178 13.30 7.65 5.55
CA LYS A 178 13.52 6.41 6.30
C LYS A 178 14.99 5.93 6.29
N GLU A 179 15.80 6.37 5.33
CA GLU A 179 17.24 6.03 5.28
C GLU A 179 18.05 6.67 6.43
N PHE A 180 17.48 7.63 7.13
CA PHE A 180 18.15 8.39 8.18
C PHE A 180 17.63 8.05 9.57
N SER A 181 18.55 7.72 10.48
CA SER A 181 18.24 7.51 11.91
C SER A 181 18.25 8.80 12.71
N GLU A 182 19.07 9.76 12.29
CA GLU A 182 19.15 11.12 12.82
C GLU A 182 17.86 11.90 12.50
N PRO A 183 17.57 13.02 13.20
CA PRO A 183 16.51 13.93 12.78
C PRO A 183 16.74 14.34 11.33
N ALA A 184 15.79 14.02 10.46
CA ALA A 184 15.91 14.20 9.01
C ALA A 184 14.63 14.72 8.38
N VAL A 185 14.80 15.53 7.36
CA VAL A 185 13.73 16.08 6.53
C VAL A 185 14.10 15.92 5.07
N VAL A 186 13.14 15.46 4.29
CA VAL A 186 13.27 15.31 2.84
C VAL A 186 12.14 16.07 2.17
N GLY A 187 12.50 17.05 1.36
CA GLY A 187 11.61 17.73 0.44
C GLY A 187 11.71 17.12 -0.96
N THR A 188 10.60 16.63 -1.49
CA THR A 188 10.54 15.95 -2.80
C THR A 188 9.63 16.69 -3.76
N LYS A 189 9.96 16.59 -5.05
CA LYS A 189 9.09 17.01 -6.14
C LYS A 189 9.28 16.09 -7.35
N HIS A 190 8.16 15.61 -7.90
CA HIS A 190 8.18 14.71 -9.07
C HIS A 190 9.09 13.48 -8.85
N ASN A 191 8.91 12.82 -7.72
CA ASN A 191 9.62 11.60 -7.31
C ASN A 191 11.13 11.77 -7.04
N ASN A 192 11.66 12.98 -7.04
CA ASN A 192 13.06 13.24 -6.75
C ASN A 192 13.21 14.18 -5.53
N PRO A 193 14.29 14.02 -4.74
CA PRO A 193 14.57 14.94 -3.67
C PRO A 193 15.04 16.29 -4.25
N ALA A 194 14.45 17.37 -3.79
CA ALA A 194 14.90 18.73 -4.06
C ALA A 194 15.68 19.32 -2.87
N GLY A 195 15.53 18.72 -1.69
CA GLY A 195 16.32 19.05 -0.51
C GLY A 195 16.29 17.93 0.51
N ILE A 196 17.45 17.60 1.07
CA ILE A 196 17.60 16.65 2.18
C ILE A 196 18.43 17.35 3.26
N GLY A 197 17.93 17.33 4.49
CA GLY A 197 18.64 17.86 5.65
C GLY A 197 18.64 16.87 6.81
N ILE A 198 19.77 16.82 7.50
CA ILE A 198 19.91 16.14 8.79
C ILE A 198 20.45 17.13 9.82
N GLY A 199 20.10 16.93 11.07
CA GLY A 199 20.52 17.85 12.14
C GLY A 199 20.45 17.21 13.52
N GLU A 200 20.87 17.96 14.55
CA GLU A 200 20.69 17.56 15.94
C GLU A 200 19.22 17.68 16.36
N THR A 201 18.51 18.62 15.74
CA THR A 201 17.07 18.83 15.91
C THR A 201 16.36 18.72 14.57
N ILE A 202 15.04 18.50 14.64
CA ILE A 202 14.22 18.42 13.40
C ILE A 202 14.08 19.79 12.74
N ASP A 203 14.13 20.88 13.50
CA ASP A 203 14.12 22.24 12.97
C ASP A 203 15.39 22.54 12.16
N GLU A 204 16.56 22.18 12.70
CA GLU A 204 17.83 22.29 11.98
C GLU A 204 17.83 21.46 10.69
N ALA A 205 17.32 20.22 10.75
CA ALA A 205 17.20 19.37 9.60
C ALA A 205 16.27 19.98 8.54
N PHE A 206 15.16 20.56 8.97
CA PHE A 206 14.22 21.25 8.08
C PHE A 206 14.84 22.47 7.41
N ASP A 207 15.49 23.34 8.17
CA ASP A 207 16.11 24.55 7.63
C ASP A 207 17.18 24.22 6.59
N LYS A 208 17.99 23.16 6.82
CA LYS A 208 18.97 22.67 5.85
C LYS A 208 18.28 22.12 4.59
N ALA A 209 17.26 21.28 4.73
CA ALA A 209 16.51 20.73 3.61
C ALA A 209 15.87 21.84 2.75
N TYR A 210 15.25 22.82 3.42
CA TYR A 210 14.62 23.96 2.76
C TYR A 210 15.62 24.86 2.04
N ALA A 211 16.80 25.09 2.62
CA ALA A 211 17.85 25.89 2.05
C ALA A 211 18.51 25.27 0.81
N CYS A 212 18.37 23.96 0.57
CA CYS A 212 18.93 23.31 -0.62
C CYS A 212 18.36 23.90 -1.91
N ASP A 213 17.04 23.98 -2.03
CA ASP A 213 16.36 24.54 -3.20
C ASP A 213 14.91 24.93 -2.87
N ALA A 214 14.73 26.05 -2.20
CA ALA A 214 13.40 26.55 -1.84
C ALA A 214 12.48 26.81 -3.05
N ILE A 215 13.05 27.06 -4.23
CA ILE A 215 12.27 27.30 -5.45
C ILE A 215 11.66 26.00 -5.97
N SER A 216 12.46 24.94 -6.07
CA SER A 216 11.98 23.62 -6.52
C SER A 216 11.01 22.97 -5.51
N LEU A 217 11.17 23.27 -4.23
CA LEU A 217 10.29 22.77 -3.17
C LEU A 217 8.89 23.40 -3.18
N PHE A 218 8.67 24.50 -3.89
CA PHE A 218 7.34 25.06 -4.07
C PHE A 218 6.40 24.06 -4.77
N GLY A 219 5.29 23.70 -4.12
CA GLY A 219 4.37 22.68 -4.61
C GLY A 219 4.87 21.24 -4.46
N GLY A 220 5.92 21.04 -3.66
CA GLY A 220 6.45 19.72 -3.34
C GLY A 220 5.80 19.06 -2.11
N ILE A 221 6.47 18.05 -1.60
CA ILE A 221 6.09 17.24 -0.44
C ILE A 221 7.24 17.25 0.56
N PHE A 222 6.93 17.36 1.84
CA PHE A 222 7.92 17.19 2.91
C PHE A 222 7.61 15.94 3.73
N ALA A 223 8.62 15.09 3.92
CA ALA A 223 8.60 13.98 4.86
C ALA A 223 9.61 14.22 5.98
N LEU A 224 9.19 14.02 7.21
CA LEU A 224 9.98 14.19 8.42
C LEU A 224 9.98 12.89 9.22
N ASN A 225 11.10 12.52 9.84
CA ASN A 225 11.18 11.33 10.69
C ASN A 225 11.03 11.65 12.20
N ARG A 226 10.68 12.87 12.53
CA ARG A 226 10.35 13.36 13.89
C ARG A 226 9.07 14.20 13.82
N PRO A 227 8.47 14.53 14.99
CA PRO A 227 7.28 15.39 15.05
C PRO A 227 7.48 16.73 14.35
N VAL A 228 6.45 17.21 13.67
CA VAL A 228 6.45 18.58 13.11
C VAL A 228 6.27 19.58 14.24
N THR A 229 7.22 20.51 14.35
CA THR A 229 7.20 21.58 15.33
C THR A 229 6.41 22.79 14.85
N LYS A 230 6.07 23.69 15.75
CA LYS A 230 5.48 24.98 15.41
C LYS A 230 6.34 25.78 14.42
N HIS A 231 7.68 25.83 14.61
CA HIS A 231 8.60 26.52 13.70
C HIS A 231 8.46 26.03 12.27
N ILE A 232 8.53 24.71 12.08
CA ILE A 232 8.38 24.09 10.77
C ILE A 232 7.01 24.42 10.15
N ALA A 233 5.95 24.33 10.94
CA ALA A 233 4.60 24.60 10.46
C ALA A 233 4.42 26.05 10.00
N GLU A 234 4.99 27.03 10.72
CA GLU A 234 4.97 28.45 10.33
C GLU A 234 5.68 28.68 9.00
N VAL A 235 6.84 28.06 8.78
CA VAL A 235 7.56 28.17 7.51
C VAL A 235 6.77 27.50 6.38
N LEU A 236 6.29 26.27 6.58
CA LEU A 236 5.48 25.53 5.59
C LEU A 236 4.16 26.25 5.28
N HIS A 237 3.62 27.01 6.22
CA HIS A 237 2.42 27.83 6.00
C HIS A 237 2.71 29.01 5.04
N SER A 238 3.93 29.52 4.96
CA SER A 238 4.27 30.72 4.18
C SER A 238 4.29 30.51 2.66
N PHE A 239 4.37 29.27 2.16
CA PHE A 239 4.42 28.97 0.72
C PHE A 239 3.49 27.79 0.36
N PHE A 240 3.23 27.59 -0.93
CA PHE A 240 2.38 26.49 -1.40
C PHE A 240 3.13 25.16 -1.38
N MET A 241 2.48 24.14 -0.77
CA MET A 241 2.94 22.75 -0.79
C MET A 241 1.75 21.81 -0.86
N GLU A 242 2.00 20.60 -1.33
CA GLU A 242 0.97 19.57 -1.56
C GLU A 242 0.72 18.70 -0.34
N ILE A 243 1.79 18.18 0.28
CA ILE A 243 1.70 17.21 1.37
C ILE A 243 2.79 17.45 2.40
N VAL A 244 2.47 17.25 3.67
CA VAL A 244 3.44 17.07 4.75
C VAL A 244 3.17 15.73 5.44
N ILE A 245 4.24 14.98 5.73
CA ILE A 245 4.19 13.63 6.31
C ILE A 245 5.13 13.57 7.49
N ALA A 246 4.63 13.15 8.63
CA ALA A 246 5.43 12.99 9.84
C ALA A 246 4.85 11.91 10.76
N PRO A 247 5.64 11.37 11.72
CA PRO A 247 5.11 10.43 12.71
C PRO A 247 4.12 11.08 13.67
N GLU A 248 4.25 12.40 13.91
CA GLU A 248 3.45 13.16 14.85
C GLU A 248 3.49 14.65 14.50
N TYR A 249 2.56 15.43 15.07
CA TYR A 249 2.47 16.88 14.93
C TYR A 249 2.24 17.50 16.32
N GLU A 250 2.99 18.54 16.65
CA GLU A 250 2.64 19.39 17.81
C GLU A 250 1.24 20.00 17.58
N GLU A 251 0.47 20.18 18.63
CA GLU A 251 -0.92 20.70 18.55
C GLU A 251 -0.99 22.06 17.85
N GLU A 252 -0.05 22.96 18.17
CA GLU A 252 0.04 24.27 17.53
C GLU A 252 0.45 24.13 16.05
N ALA A 253 1.38 23.21 15.72
CA ALA A 253 1.80 22.96 14.35
C ALA A 253 0.65 22.44 13.49
N LEU A 254 -0.11 21.47 13.99
CA LEU A 254 -1.28 20.94 13.29
C LEU A 254 -2.30 22.04 13.00
N SER A 255 -2.61 22.87 14.01
CA SER A 255 -3.56 23.99 13.88
C SER A 255 -3.14 24.96 12.79
N ILE A 256 -1.85 25.31 12.69
CA ILE A 256 -1.31 26.20 11.65
C ILE A 256 -1.43 25.58 10.25
N LEU A 257 -1.11 24.29 10.13
CA LEU A 257 -1.17 23.59 8.83
C LEU A 257 -2.61 23.43 8.34
N GLU A 258 -3.57 23.22 9.22
CA GLU A 258 -4.99 23.08 8.91
C GLU A 258 -5.64 24.36 8.38
N GLU A 259 -5.06 25.53 8.59
CA GLU A 259 -5.51 26.78 7.96
C GLU A 259 -5.42 26.70 6.41
N LYS A 260 -4.54 25.86 5.88
CA LYS A 260 -4.36 25.63 4.44
C LYS A 260 -5.32 24.56 3.92
N LYS A 261 -6.52 24.93 3.55
CA LYS A 261 -7.61 24.06 3.11
C LYS A 261 -7.21 22.89 2.18
N ASN A 262 -6.20 23.09 1.33
CA ASN A 262 -5.81 22.12 0.31
C ASN A 262 -4.58 21.29 0.69
N LEU A 263 -3.84 21.68 1.72
CA LEU A 263 -2.65 20.97 2.20
C LEU A 263 -3.06 19.62 2.79
N ARG A 264 -2.46 18.56 2.33
CA ARG A 264 -2.66 17.23 2.88
C ARG A 264 -1.69 17.02 4.03
N VAL A 265 -2.24 16.79 5.21
CA VAL A 265 -1.47 16.49 6.43
C VAL A 265 -1.59 15.01 6.70
N ILE A 266 -0.48 14.28 6.65
CA ILE A 266 -0.43 12.82 6.81
C ILE A 266 0.33 12.47 8.08
N VAL A 267 -0.32 11.78 9.00
CA VAL A 267 0.35 11.18 10.16
C VAL A 267 0.72 9.74 9.85
N MET A 268 1.95 9.36 10.18
CA MET A 268 2.49 8.01 10.00
C MET A 268 3.30 7.59 11.24
N PRO A 269 2.63 7.13 12.32
CA PRO A 269 3.27 6.89 13.61
C PRO A 269 4.43 5.90 13.56
N ASN A 270 4.37 4.90 12.69
CA ASN A 270 5.40 3.90 12.52
C ASN A 270 6.38 4.19 11.36
N LEU A 271 6.55 5.44 10.94
CA LEU A 271 7.37 5.84 9.80
C LEU A 271 8.81 5.28 9.87
N SER A 272 9.42 5.26 11.03
CA SER A 272 10.78 4.74 11.22
C SER A 272 10.84 3.21 11.22
N SER A 273 9.77 2.53 11.62
CA SER A 273 9.76 1.09 11.93
C SER A 273 9.03 0.21 10.92
N PHE A 274 8.10 0.76 10.09
CA PHE A 274 7.39 -0.07 9.11
C PHE A 274 8.35 -0.77 8.14
N SER A 275 7.93 -1.91 7.59
CA SER A 275 8.73 -2.66 6.63
C SER A 275 8.52 -2.14 5.20
N LEU A 276 9.62 -1.86 4.50
CA LEU A 276 9.56 -1.65 3.05
C LEU A 276 9.23 -2.98 2.34
N PRO A 277 8.64 -2.93 1.13
CA PRO A 277 8.33 -4.14 0.39
C PRO A 277 9.56 -5.03 0.23
N LYS A 278 9.40 -6.35 0.35
CA LYS A 278 10.51 -7.30 0.11
C LYS A 278 10.91 -7.31 -1.37
N LYS A 279 9.97 -7.04 -2.27
CA LYS A 279 10.19 -7.06 -3.73
C LYS A 279 9.56 -5.87 -4.43
N THR A 280 10.15 -5.49 -5.54
CA THR A 280 9.58 -4.52 -6.48
C THR A 280 9.15 -5.22 -7.77
N VAL A 281 8.06 -4.72 -8.35
CA VAL A 281 7.48 -5.23 -9.59
C VAL A 281 7.44 -4.12 -10.62
N LYS A 282 7.90 -4.39 -11.82
CA LYS A 282 7.85 -3.45 -12.94
C LYS A 282 7.25 -4.12 -14.16
N GLU A 283 6.20 -3.53 -14.70
CA GLU A 283 5.61 -3.99 -15.96
C GLU A 283 6.54 -3.72 -17.13
N VAL A 284 6.69 -4.71 -18.01
CA VAL A 284 7.50 -4.66 -19.24
C VAL A 284 6.78 -5.40 -20.35
N LEU A 285 7.30 -5.33 -21.57
CA LEU A 285 6.71 -6.00 -22.73
C LEU A 285 6.52 -7.50 -22.48
N GLY A 286 5.27 -7.93 -22.46
CA GLY A 286 4.90 -9.34 -22.35
C GLY A 286 5.01 -9.95 -20.95
N GLY A 287 5.27 -9.15 -19.91
CA GLY A 287 5.38 -9.67 -18.56
C GLY A 287 5.74 -8.62 -17.53
N ILE A 288 6.22 -9.08 -16.38
CA ILE A 288 6.71 -8.26 -15.28
C ILE A 288 8.13 -8.68 -14.90
N LEU A 289 8.93 -7.70 -14.50
CA LEU A 289 10.18 -7.93 -13.81
C LEU A 289 9.93 -7.88 -12.30
N VAL A 290 10.48 -8.82 -11.58
CA VAL A 290 10.43 -8.89 -10.11
C VAL A 290 11.86 -8.95 -9.62
N GLN A 291 12.21 -8.08 -8.68
CA GLN A 291 13.51 -8.09 -8.02
C GLN A 291 13.35 -7.83 -6.53
N ASP A 292 14.36 -8.17 -5.76
CA ASP A 292 14.41 -7.80 -4.36
C ASP A 292 14.46 -6.27 -4.24
N TYR A 293 13.80 -5.77 -3.19
CA TYR A 293 13.90 -4.36 -2.87
C TYR A 293 15.33 -4.05 -2.41
N ASP A 294 15.87 -2.90 -2.83
CA ASP A 294 17.19 -2.45 -2.38
C ASP A 294 17.14 -2.00 -0.92
N ASN A 295 17.31 -2.97 -0.03
CA ASN A 295 17.43 -2.78 1.42
C ASN A 295 18.89 -2.77 1.88
N ALA A 296 19.87 -2.74 0.96
CA ALA A 296 21.27 -2.72 1.33
C ALA A 296 21.56 -1.48 2.18
N ASN A 297 21.96 -1.73 3.41
CA ASN A 297 22.51 -0.70 4.28
C ASN A 297 24.00 -0.57 3.98
N LEU A 298 24.53 0.63 4.15
CA LEU A 298 25.97 0.83 4.19
C LEU A 298 26.50 0.01 5.36
N SER A 299 27.24 -1.05 5.05
CA SER A 299 27.85 -1.88 6.08
C SER A 299 28.99 -1.12 6.74
N GLU A 300 29.28 -1.47 8.00
CA GLU A 300 30.47 -1.01 8.72
C GLU A 300 31.79 -1.48 8.06
N GLU A 301 31.71 -2.32 7.02
CA GLU A 301 32.83 -2.93 6.28
C GLU A 301 33.31 -2.11 5.08
N MET A 302 33.00 -0.81 5.02
CA MET A 302 33.50 0.04 3.92
C MET A 302 35.01 0.22 4.01
N GLU A 303 35.71 -0.17 2.95
CA GLU A 303 37.15 0.03 2.81
C GLU A 303 37.48 1.34 2.06
N VAL A 304 38.34 2.16 2.63
CA VAL A 304 38.89 3.34 1.96
C VAL A 304 40.01 2.91 1.01
N VAL A 305 39.70 2.84 -0.28
CA VAL A 305 40.65 2.42 -1.34
C VAL A 305 41.44 3.55 -1.96
N SER A 306 41.13 4.80 -1.63
CA SER A 306 41.85 5.98 -2.12
C SER A 306 43.17 6.20 -1.39
N ALA A 307 44.16 6.84 -2.07
CA ALA A 307 45.46 7.11 -1.47
C ALA A 307 45.35 8.06 -0.25
N ARG A 308 44.45 9.00 -0.27
CA ARG A 308 44.10 9.88 0.86
C ARG A 308 42.89 9.32 1.58
N LYS A 309 42.99 9.14 2.87
CA LYS A 309 41.84 8.80 3.71
C LYS A 309 40.99 10.03 3.97
N PRO A 310 39.66 9.92 3.96
CA PRO A 310 38.78 11.00 4.35
C PRO A 310 38.97 11.35 5.84
N THR A 311 38.72 12.59 6.20
CA THR A 311 38.53 12.98 7.61
C THR A 311 37.22 12.41 8.13
N GLU A 312 36.98 12.49 9.45
CA GLU A 312 35.72 12.06 10.04
C GLU A 312 34.52 12.88 9.51
N GLU A 313 34.72 14.17 9.25
CA GLU A 313 33.70 15.03 8.67
C GLU A 313 33.40 14.64 7.22
N GLU A 314 34.44 14.51 6.39
CA GLU A 314 34.29 14.03 5.01
C GLU A 314 33.64 12.64 4.95
N MET A 315 33.93 11.76 5.89
CA MET A 315 33.30 10.44 5.95
C MET A 315 31.80 10.56 6.24
N ARG A 316 31.39 11.43 7.18
CA ARG A 316 29.96 11.70 7.43
C ARG A 316 29.26 12.24 6.19
N ASP A 317 29.87 13.17 5.50
CA ASP A 317 29.32 13.73 4.25
C ASP A 317 29.21 12.68 3.14
N LEU A 318 30.22 11.80 3.00
CA LEU A 318 30.17 10.69 2.05
C LEU A 318 29.04 9.70 2.36
N LEU A 319 28.86 9.35 3.62
CA LEU A 319 27.78 8.47 4.06
C LEU A 319 26.39 9.09 3.83
N PHE A 320 26.25 10.37 4.14
CA PHE A 320 25.04 11.15 3.84
C PHE A 320 24.75 11.15 2.34
N GLY A 321 25.75 11.53 1.52
CA GLY A 321 25.61 11.58 0.07
C GLY A 321 25.26 10.23 -0.55
N PHE A 322 25.82 9.13 -0.02
CA PHE A 322 25.51 7.79 -0.49
C PHE A 322 24.08 7.38 -0.18
N LYS A 323 23.55 7.67 1.03
CA LYS A 323 22.16 7.47 1.37
C LYS A 323 21.23 8.29 0.48
N ALA A 324 21.60 9.55 0.22
CA ALA A 324 20.82 10.44 -0.63
C ALA A 324 20.74 9.93 -2.08
N VAL A 325 21.86 9.49 -2.66
CA VAL A 325 21.91 9.08 -4.08
C VAL A 325 21.22 7.74 -4.34
N LYS A 326 21.16 6.85 -3.35
CA LYS A 326 20.51 5.53 -3.44
C LYS A 326 19.10 5.58 -4.06
N MET A 327 18.37 6.64 -3.78
CA MET A 327 16.97 6.80 -4.19
C MET A 327 16.77 7.73 -5.39
N VAL A 328 17.83 8.38 -5.85
CA VAL A 328 17.76 9.30 -7.00
C VAL A 328 17.70 8.49 -8.29
N ALA A 329 16.84 8.92 -9.22
CA ALA A 329 16.76 8.28 -10.53
C ALA A 329 18.08 8.42 -11.29
N SER A 330 18.33 7.46 -12.20
CA SER A 330 19.56 7.38 -13.00
C SER A 330 19.95 8.71 -13.61
N ASN A 331 21.19 8.98 -13.54
CA ASN A 331 22.19 10.02 -13.50
C ASN A 331 22.22 10.85 -12.21
N GLY A 332 21.82 10.27 -11.09
CA GLY A 332 22.00 10.85 -9.75
C GLY A 332 23.43 10.82 -9.26
#